data_9505b43bef94a39225afa7a7868263f9
#
_entry.id   9505b43bef94a39225afa7a7868263f9
#
_cell.length_a   1.000
_cell.length_b   1.000
_cell.length_c   1.000
_cell.angle_alpha   90.00
_cell.angle_beta   90.00
_cell.angle_gamma   90.00
#
_symmetry.space_group_name_H-M   'P 1'
#
loop_
_entity.id
_entity.type
_entity.pdbx_description
1 polymer ?
#
loop_
_entity_poly.entity_id
_entity_poly.type
_entity_poly.pdbx_seq_one_letter_code
_entity_poly.pdbx_strand_id
1 'polypeptide(L)'
;MRAYWYETAGKAADVLTLGEMDAVEPGSGEVRVSMACSAINPTDWKRRERGRELGQFPRIIPNNDGSGVIDAVGEGVDAARVGERVWLFGAQAMRPFGTAAETCILPARYTHPLP
;
A
#
# COMPACT_ATOMS: atom_id res chain seq x y z
N MET A 1 -6.42 8.61 -7.52
CA MET A 1 -4.97 8.34 -7.46
C MET A 1 -4.55 7.32 -8.50
N ARG A 2 -3.34 7.39 -8.97
CA ARG A 2 -2.78 6.36 -9.84
C ARG A 2 -2.25 5.20 -9.01
N ALA A 3 -2.46 3.98 -9.51
CA ALA A 3 -2.00 2.77 -8.86
C ALA A 3 -1.70 1.68 -9.88
N TYR A 4 -0.81 0.77 -9.53
CA TYR A 4 -0.67 -0.50 -10.22
C TYR A 4 -1.49 -1.54 -9.46
N TRP A 5 -2.24 -2.37 -10.20
CA TRP A 5 -2.97 -3.47 -9.58
C TRP A 5 -3.04 -4.69 -10.49
N TYR A 6 -3.43 -5.81 -9.91
CA TYR A 6 -3.76 -7.01 -10.68
C TYR A 6 -5.04 -7.64 -10.14
N GLU A 7 -5.76 -8.30 -11.04
CA GLU A 7 -7.04 -8.97 -10.74
C GLU A 7 -6.99 -10.45 -11.10
N THR A 8 -5.91 -10.88 -11.78
CA THR A 8 -5.66 -12.27 -12.14
C THR A 8 -4.20 -12.59 -11.86
N ALA A 9 -3.90 -13.88 -11.63
CA ALA A 9 -2.55 -14.36 -11.41
C ALA A 9 -1.75 -14.37 -12.71
N GLY A 10 -0.45 -14.14 -12.64
CA GLY A 10 0.43 -14.24 -13.79
C GLY A 10 1.63 -13.34 -13.71
N LYS A 11 2.31 -13.21 -14.86
CA LYS A 11 3.49 -12.35 -15.01
C LYS A 11 3.09 -10.88 -15.04
N ALA A 12 3.95 -10.02 -14.55
CA ALA A 12 3.69 -8.58 -14.48
C ALA A 12 3.23 -7.99 -15.81
N ALA A 13 3.92 -8.32 -16.89
CA ALA A 13 3.59 -7.79 -18.21
C ALA A 13 2.16 -8.16 -18.67
N ASP A 14 1.62 -9.26 -18.17
CA ASP A 14 0.32 -9.76 -18.59
C ASP A 14 -0.81 -9.31 -17.68
N VAL A 15 -0.54 -9.04 -16.40
CA VAL A 15 -1.60 -8.86 -15.40
C VAL A 15 -1.57 -7.53 -14.67
N LEU A 16 -0.43 -6.81 -14.63
CA LEU A 16 -0.39 -5.51 -13.96
C LEU A 16 -1.03 -4.44 -14.83
N THR A 17 -1.96 -3.73 -14.23
CA THR A 17 -2.62 -2.58 -14.84
C THR A 17 -2.20 -1.31 -14.12
N LEU A 18 -1.82 -0.27 -14.86
CA LEU A 18 -1.66 1.07 -14.31
C LEU A 18 -2.94 1.86 -14.62
N GLY A 19 -3.56 2.40 -13.61
CA GLY A 19 -4.80 3.14 -13.80
C GLY A 19 -5.18 4.01 -12.63
N GLU A 20 -6.39 4.55 -12.68
CA GLU A 20 -6.93 5.41 -11.64
C GLU A 20 -7.80 4.62 -10.67
N MET A 21 -7.67 4.92 -9.39
CA MET A 21 -8.54 4.45 -8.32
C MET A 21 -8.93 5.64 -7.45
N ASP A 22 -10.06 5.54 -6.77
CA ASP A 22 -10.49 6.57 -5.83
C ASP A 22 -9.52 6.65 -4.65
N ALA A 23 -9.18 7.87 -4.24
CA ALA A 23 -8.45 8.08 -3.00
C ALA A 23 -9.39 7.80 -1.82
N VAL A 24 -8.85 7.15 -0.79
CA VAL A 24 -9.62 6.75 0.39
C VAL A 24 -9.07 7.47 1.62
N GLU A 25 -9.95 7.74 2.57
CA GLU A 25 -9.55 8.30 3.86
C GLU A 25 -9.15 7.18 4.82
N PRO A 26 -8.15 7.41 5.71
CA PRO A 26 -7.76 6.41 6.68
C PRO A 26 -8.86 6.18 7.72
N GLY A 27 -9.04 4.91 8.09
CA GLY A 27 -9.94 4.54 9.18
C GLY A 27 -9.30 4.68 10.55
N SER A 28 -10.00 4.24 11.58
CA SER A 28 -9.52 4.29 12.96
C SER A 28 -8.18 3.57 13.09
N GLY A 29 -7.20 4.24 13.71
CA GLY A 29 -5.86 3.68 13.94
C GLY A 29 -4.97 3.65 12.70
N GLU A 30 -5.44 4.17 11.58
CA GLU A 30 -4.71 4.15 10.31
C GLU A 30 -4.16 5.52 9.93
N VAL A 31 -3.15 5.49 9.08
CA VAL A 31 -2.63 6.69 8.41
C VAL A 31 -2.67 6.48 6.90
N ARG A 32 -2.68 7.58 6.17
CA ARG A 32 -2.46 7.58 4.73
C ARG A 32 -1.08 8.17 4.46
N VAL A 33 -0.29 7.45 3.68
CA VAL A 33 1.05 7.88 3.29
C VAL A 33 1.05 8.23 1.82
N SER A 34 1.49 9.46 1.50
CA SER A 34 1.80 9.86 0.13
C SER A 34 3.14 9.23 -0.22
N MET A 35 3.13 8.25 -1.14
CA MET A 35 4.29 7.41 -1.40
C MET A 35 5.33 8.12 -2.25
N ALA A 36 6.58 8.10 -1.80
CA ALA A 36 7.74 8.54 -2.57
C ALA A 36 8.42 7.35 -3.25
N CYS A 37 8.51 6.23 -2.55
CA CYS A 37 9.15 5.00 -3.05
C CYS A 37 8.35 3.78 -2.65
N SER A 38 8.26 2.83 -3.56
CA SER A 38 7.66 1.50 -3.32
C SER A 38 8.72 0.46 -3.60
N ALA A 39 8.92 -0.47 -2.67
CA ALA A 39 9.93 -1.51 -2.80
C ALA A 39 9.32 -2.80 -3.35
N ILE A 40 10.08 -3.49 -4.21
CA ILE A 40 9.69 -4.78 -4.75
C ILE A 40 10.53 -5.87 -4.10
N ASN A 41 9.88 -6.80 -3.45
CA ASN A 41 10.52 -7.95 -2.81
C ASN A 41 10.13 -9.26 -3.51
N PRO A 42 10.90 -10.33 -3.36
CA PRO A 42 10.54 -11.63 -3.98
C PRO A 42 9.14 -12.13 -3.63
N THR A 43 8.67 -11.89 -2.41
CA THR A 43 7.31 -12.26 -2.02
C THR A 43 6.25 -11.58 -2.87
N ASP A 44 6.50 -10.36 -3.33
CA ASP A 44 5.53 -9.58 -4.09
C ASP A 44 5.23 -10.20 -5.45
N TRP A 45 6.27 -10.54 -6.22
CA TRP A 45 6.06 -11.16 -7.52
C TRP A 45 5.63 -12.62 -7.42
N LYS A 46 6.07 -13.33 -6.36
CA LYS A 46 5.63 -14.72 -6.12
C LYS A 46 4.14 -14.77 -5.80
N ARG A 47 3.66 -13.86 -4.94
CA ARG A 47 2.23 -13.77 -4.60
C ARG A 47 1.39 -13.46 -5.83
N ARG A 48 1.84 -12.54 -6.67
CA ARG A 48 1.14 -12.21 -7.91
C ARG A 48 1.08 -13.40 -8.86
N GLU A 49 2.19 -14.08 -9.09
CA GLU A 49 2.21 -15.22 -10.02
C GLU A 49 1.35 -16.39 -9.51
N ARG A 50 1.28 -16.58 -8.22
CA ARG A 50 0.44 -17.62 -7.61
C ARG A 50 -1.01 -17.23 -7.45
N GLY A 51 -1.32 -15.96 -7.39
CA GLY A 51 -2.67 -15.45 -7.21
C GLY A 51 -3.30 -15.82 -5.87
N ARG A 52 -2.50 -15.98 -4.84
CA ARG A 52 -2.92 -16.55 -3.55
C ARG A 52 -4.02 -15.76 -2.87
N GLU A 53 -3.93 -14.44 -2.89
CA GLU A 53 -4.87 -13.55 -2.22
C GLU A 53 -6.10 -13.22 -3.07
N LEU A 54 -6.10 -13.58 -4.35
CA LEU A 54 -7.21 -13.26 -5.26
C LEU A 54 -8.50 -14.00 -4.92
N GLY A 55 -8.40 -15.11 -4.18
CA GLY A 55 -9.59 -15.79 -3.66
C GLY A 55 -10.30 -14.98 -2.58
N GLN A 56 -9.59 -14.07 -1.90
CA GLN A 56 -10.12 -13.25 -0.83
C GLN A 56 -10.39 -11.81 -1.29
N PHE A 57 -9.57 -11.28 -2.19
CA PHE A 57 -9.66 -9.90 -2.66
C PHE A 57 -9.74 -9.86 -4.19
N PRO A 58 -10.70 -9.13 -4.77
CA PRO A 58 -10.87 -9.08 -6.23
C PRO A 58 -9.79 -8.27 -6.94
N ARG A 59 -9.13 -7.35 -6.25
CA ARG A 59 -8.10 -6.47 -6.80
C ARG A 59 -7.02 -6.27 -5.77
N ILE A 60 -5.76 -6.35 -6.20
CA ILE A 60 -4.61 -6.22 -5.31
C ILE A 60 -3.63 -5.20 -5.88
N ILE A 61 -3.25 -4.22 -5.03
CA ILE A 61 -2.11 -3.36 -5.28
C ILE A 61 -0.91 -4.02 -4.61
N PRO A 62 0.14 -4.38 -5.38
CA PRO A 62 1.27 -5.11 -4.80
C PRO A 62 2.17 -4.23 -3.93
N ASN A 63 3.17 -4.85 -3.35
CA ASN A 63 4.28 -4.33 -2.58
C ASN A 63 3.91 -3.97 -1.14
N ASN A 64 4.77 -4.42 -0.23
CA ASN A 64 4.55 -4.25 1.22
C ASN A 64 5.32 -3.09 1.82
N ASP A 65 6.44 -2.70 1.22
CA ASP A 65 7.39 -1.77 1.82
C ASP A 65 7.53 -0.50 0.99
N GLY A 66 7.92 0.57 1.64
CA GLY A 66 8.18 1.82 0.96
C GLY A 66 8.44 2.96 1.92
N SER A 67 8.45 4.17 1.38
CA SER A 67 8.63 5.40 2.15
C SER A 67 7.80 6.52 1.54
N GLY A 68 7.49 7.49 2.37
CA GLY A 68 6.72 8.65 1.94
C GLY A 68 6.44 9.60 3.11
N VAL A 69 5.38 10.37 2.97
CA VAL A 69 4.97 11.36 3.95
C VAL A 69 3.53 11.08 4.37
N ILE A 70 3.27 11.06 5.66
CA ILE A 70 1.89 10.94 6.17
C ILE A 70 1.13 12.21 5.76
N ASP A 71 0.05 12.05 5.02
CA ASP A 71 -0.78 13.17 4.56
C ASP A 71 -2.16 13.20 5.21
N ALA A 72 -2.56 12.15 5.90
CA ALA A 72 -3.81 12.10 6.65
C ALA A 72 -3.72 11.04 7.75
N VAL A 73 -4.44 11.27 8.84
CA VAL A 73 -4.51 10.33 9.95
C VAL A 73 -5.98 10.03 10.27
N GLY A 74 -6.23 8.79 10.69
CA GLY A 74 -7.55 8.37 11.14
C GLY A 74 -7.77 8.64 12.62
N GLU A 75 -8.96 8.30 13.09
CA GLU A 75 -9.32 8.45 14.48
C GLU A 75 -8.35 7.68 15.39
N GLY A 76 -7.94 8.29 16.49
CA GLY A 76 -7.03 7.70 17.46
C GLY A 76 -5.56 7.87 17.15
N VAL A 77 -5.20 8.42 15.99
CA VAL A 77 -3.82 8.73 15.62
C VAL A 77 -3.56 10.22 15.86
N ASP A 78 -2.41 10.54 16.45
CA ASP A 78 -2.02 11.92 16.73
C ASP A 78 -1.95 12.72 15.41
N ALA A 79 -2.73 13.77 15.31
CA ALA A 79 -2.76 14.65 14.14
C ALA A 79 -1.42 15.33 13.86
N ALA A 80 -0.54 15.44 14.86
CA ALA A 80 0.79 16.00 14.68
C ALA A 80 1.67 15.15 13.76
N ARG A 81 1.29 13.90 13.50
CA ARG A 81 2.01 13.04 12.57
C ARG A 81 1.84 13.41 11.09
N VAL A 82 0.85 14.22 10.76
CA VAL A 82 0.69 14.73 9.38
C VAL A 82 1.93 15.56 9.02
N GLY A 83 2.56 15.22 7.89
CA GLY A 83 3.82 15.81 7.46
C GLY A 83 5.06 15.03 7.87
N GLU A 84 4.91 13.97 8.66
CA GLU A 84 6.02 13.14 9.10
C GLU A 84 6.54 12.28 7.93
N ARG A 85 7.85 12.31 7.72
CA ARG A 85 8.52 11.44 6.76
C ARG A 85 8.71 10.07 7.39
N VAL A 86 8.22 9.03 6.70
CA VAL A 86 8.21 7.67 7.26
C VAL A 86 8.71 6.65 6.26
N TRP A 87 9.25 5.55 6.79
CA TRP A 87 9.32 4.29 6.08
C TRP A 87 8.24 3.37 6.64
N LEU A 88 7.78 2.41 5.84
CA LEU A 88 6.71 1.53 6.24
C LEU A 88 6.94 0.11 5.73
N PHE A 89 6.28 -0.84 6.38
CA PHE A 89 6.30 -2.25 5.98
C PHE A 89 4.94 -2.88 6.25
N GLY A 90 4.72 -4.07 5.69
CA GLY A 90 3.51 -4.83 5.97
C GLY A 90 2.23 -4.21 5.41
N ALA A 91 2.30 -3.36 4.39
CA ALA A 91 1.12 -2.69 3.84
C ALA A 91 0.05 -3.68 3.38
N GLN A 92 0.46 -4.85 2.89
CA GLN A 92 -0.47 -5.91 2.46
C GLN A 92 -0.72 -6.97 3.53
N ALA A 93 -0.28 -6.80 4.76
CA ALA A 93 -0.53 -7.78 5.82
C ALA A 93 -2.05 -7.90 6.05
N MET A 94 -2.66 -8.96 5.50
CA MET A 94 -4.10 -9.21 5.51
C MET A 94 -4.93 -8.08 4.87
N ARG A 95 -4.33 -7.36 3.91
CA ARG A 95 -4.92 -6.20 3.24
C ARG A 95 -4.63 -6.27 1.75
N PRO A 96 -5.57 -5.79 0.89
CA PRO A 96 -5.38 -5.91 -0.56
C PRO A 96 -4.52 -4.83 -1.19
N PHE A 97 -4.36 -3.65 -0.54
CA PHE A 97 -3.76 -2.50 -1.19
C PHE A 97 -2.40 -2.14 -0.57
N GLY A 98 -1.35 -2.47 -1.31
CA GLY A 98 0.03 -2.20 -0.94
C GLY A 98 0.56 -0.84 -1.40
N THR A 99 1.89 -0.76 -1.54
CA THR A 99 2.58 0.52 -1.75
C THR A 99 2.76 0.94 -3.20
N ALA A 100 2.37 0.10 -4.17
CA ALA A 100 2.52 0.44 -5.60
C ALA A 100 1.41 1.38 -6.08
N ALA A 101 1.23 2.49 -5.38
CA ALA A 101 0.21 3.51 -5.64
C ALA A 101 0.70 4.87 -5.14
N GLU A 102 0.04 5.93 -5.54
CA GLU A 102 0.38 7.27 -5.07
C GLU A 102 0.16 7.43 -3.57
N THR A 103 -0.86 6.75 -3.02
CA THR A 103 -1.09 6.74 -1.58
C THR A 103 -1.29 5.32 -1.07
N CYS A 104 -0.94 5.10 0.19
CA CYS A 104 -1.14 3.81 0.86
C CYS A 104 -1.74 4.05 2.25
N ILE A 105 -2.76 3.28 2.59
CA ILE A 105 -3.40 3.33 3.90
C ILE A 105 -3.04 2.06 4.66
N LEU A 106 -2.54 2.22 5.89
CA LEU A 106 -2.16 1.10 6.73
C LEU A 106 -2.22 1.49 8.21
N PRO A 107 -2.17 0.49 9.12
CA PRO A 107 -2.09 0.79 10.55
C PRO A 107 -0.90 1.68 10.87
N ALA A 108 -1.11 2.70 11.69
CA ALA A 108 -0.08 3.68 12.06
C ALA A 108 1.16 3.00 12.66
N ARG A 109 0.99 1.89 13.36
CA ARG A 109 2.09 1.15 13.99
C ARG A 109 3.09 0.53 13.00
N TYR A 110 2.75 0.48 11.73
CA TYR A 110 3.64 -0.04 10.68
C TYR A 110 4.44 1.07 9.99
N THR A 111 4.30 2.31 10.46
CA THR A 111 5.05 3.46 9.94
C THR A 111 6.04 3.96 10.97
N HIS A 112 7.26 4.27 10.53
CA HIS A 112 8.35 4.67 11.40
C HIS A 112 9.04 5.92 10.84
N PRO A 113 9.44 6.87 11.72
CA PRO A 113 10.11 8.08 11.25
C PRO A 113 11.40 7.75 10.48
N LEU A 114 11.62 8.45 9.37
CA LEU A 114 12.89 8.41 8.66
C LEU A 114 13.90 9.25 9.44
N PRO A 115 15.16 8.77 9.57
CA PRO A 115 16.21 9.53 10.21
C PRO A 115 16.59 10.80 9.44
#